data_2a3eba6b41ca2dc741dfac6d9d8df904
#
_entry.id   2a3eba6b41ca2dc741dfac6d9d8df904
#
_cell.length_a   1.000
_cell.length_b   1.000
_cell.length_c   1.000
_cell.angle_alpha   90.00
_cell.angle_beta   90.00
_cell.angle_gamma   90.00
#
_symmetry.space_group_name_H-M   'P 1'
#
loop_
_entity.id
_entity.type
_entity.pdbx_description
1 polymer ?
#
loop_
_entity_poly.entity_id
_entity_poly.type
_entity_poly.pdbx_seq_one_letter_code
_entity_poly.pdbx_strand_id
1 'polypeptide(L)'
;KVIAITAGGHSSYALTESGKVYGWGYNYEGQLGRGSTSQNNPNATPQKMQKVSNIIQITAGEQHISMLDADGSVWSTGYNGYGQFGIGTADTYNVLPTQMKDTKGSILYGVKEIASGTYHTALIKEDNTVWSVGYNGGGYGILGQGKENSYTTTISQVKEQVEGTDGQKVEKAITDAKHITASGYTTYITRQKTENGEPQGMYVSGYNPYGELFTKDTTNRKYATPVETDKDILTASTTKNVNIQTGAIADQDGMVYTVGYNGHGQMGNGTVQN
;
A
#
# COMPACT_ATOMS: atom_id res chain seq x y z
N LYS A 1 15.53 -11.28 17.87
CA LYS A 1 15.84 -9.90 17.45
C LYS A 1 14.70 -9.38 16.59
N VAL A 2 14.27 -8.11 16.76
CA VAL A 2 13.31 -7.43 15.89
C VAL A 2 14.04 -6.92 14.66
N ILE A 3 13.45 -7.12 13.47
CA ILE A 3 14.01 -6.71 12.16
C ILE A 3 13.14 -5.70 11.41
N ALA A 4 11.85 -5.62 11.75
CA ALA A 4 10.95 -4.62 11.18
C ALA A 4 9.86 -4.25 12.18
N ILE A 5 9.36 -3.02 12.04
CA ILE A 5 8.22 -2.48 12.79
C ILE A 5 7.25 -1.80 11.83
N THR A 6 5.96 -1.83 12.15
CA THR A 6 4.93 -1.05 11.46
C THR A 6 3.85 -0.63 12.45
N ALA A 7 3.11 0.42 12.12
CA ALA A 7 1.99 0.89 12.92
C ALA A 7 0.75 1.14 12.07
N GLY A 8 -0.41 0.73 12.56
CA GLY A 8 -1.72 1.11 12.05
C GLY A 8 -2.22 2.40 12.72
N GLY A 9 -3.53 2.68 12.68
CA GLY A 9 -4.13 3.84 13.34
C GLY A 9 -3.88 3.86 14.84
N HIS A 10 -4.18 2.76 15.53
CA HIS A 10 -4.05 2.62 16.97
C HIS A 10 -3.37 1.32 17.41
N SER A 11 -2.66 0.65 16.51
CA SER A 11 -2.00 -0.64 16.75
C SER A 11 -0.55 -0.57 16.29
N SER A 12 0.32 -1.31 16.98
CA SER A 12 1.74 -1.41 16.66
C SER A 12 2.14 -2.86 16.49
N TYR A 13 3.12 -3.11 15.62
CA TYR A 13 3.57 -4.45 15.27
C TYR A 13 5.10 -4.52 15.15
N ALA A 14 5.64 -5.67 15.50
CA ALA A 14 7.05 -5.99 15.36
C ALA A 14 7.23 -7.37 14.73
N LEU A 15 8.09 -7.43 13.71
CA LEU A 15 8.54 -8.66 13.07
C LEU A 15 9.90 -9.05 13.61
N THR A 16 10.04 -10.31 13.98
CA THR A 16 11.33 -10.85 14.44
C THR A 16 12.07 -11.57 13.33
N GLU A 17 13.37 -11.71 13.48
CA GLU A 17 14.28 -12.47 12.60
C GLU A 17 13.85 -13.94 12.41
N SER A 18 13.09 -14.51 13.38
CA SER A 18 12.52 -15.85 13.28
C SER A 18 11.15 -15.89 12.61
N GLY A 19 10.73 -14.85 11.91
CA GLY A 19 9.45 -14.77 11.18
C GLY A 19 8.21 -14.73 12.08
N LYS A 20 8.35 -14.36 13.35
CA LYS A 20 7.21 -14.20 14.28
C LYS A 20 6.76 -12.74 14.31
N VAL A 21 5.46 -12.51 14.30
CA VAL A 21 4.83 -11.19 14.42
C VAL A 21 4.26 -11.02 15.81
N TYR A 22 4.55 -9.88 16.42
CA TYR A 22 3.98 -9.42 17.70
C TYR A 22 3.16 -8.17 17.44
N GLY A 23 1.98 -8.07 18.11
CA GLY A 23 1.12 -6.91 17.99
C GLY A 23 0.67 -6.42 19.37
N TRP A 24 0.38 -5.14 19.52
CA TRP A 24 -0.19 -4.52 20.72
C TRP A 24 -0.97 -3.25 20.35
N GLY A 25 -1.77 -2.76 21.31
CA GLY A 25 -2.64 -1.60 21.14
C GLY A 25 -4.08 -2.00 20.88
N TYR A 26 -4.74 -1.28 19.98
CA TYR A 26 -6.16 -1.44 19.66
C TYR A 26 -6.46 -2.77 18.96
N ASN A 27 -7.57 -3.43 19.33
CA ASN A 27 -7.97 -4.74 18.79
C ASN A 27 -9.49 -4.88 18.62
N TYR A 28 -10.19 -3.79 18.37
CA TYR A 28 -11.65 -3.82 18.21
C TYR A 28 -12.06 -4.66 16.98
N GLU A 29 -11.28 -4.60 15.93
CA GLU A 29 -11.51 -5.33 14.67
C GLU A 29 -10.71 -6.63 14.58
N GLY A 30 -10.07 -7.07 15.68
CA GLY A 30 -9.23 -8.28 15.66
C GLY A 30 -7.88 -8.13 14.98
N GLN A 31 -7.40 -6.90 14.76
CA GLN A 31 -6.17 -6.61 14.03
C GLN A 31 -4.90 -7.14 14.71
N LEU A 32 -4.96 -7.55 15.96
CA LEU A 32 -3.85 -8.21 16.64
C LEU A 32 -3.74 -9.71 16.35
N GLY A 33 -4.70 -10.29 15.60
CA GLY A 33 -4.64 -11.69 15.13
C GLY A 33 -4.57 -12.74 16.23
N ARG A 34 -5.29 -12.53 17.33
CA ARG A 34 -5.24 -13.37 18.55
C ARG A 34 -6.45 -14.30 18.72
N GLY A 35 -7.36 -14.32 17.73
CA GLY A 35 -8.60 -15.11 17.80
C GLY A 35 -9.73 -14.44 18.57
N SER A 36 -9.57 -13.17 18.97
CA SER A 36 -10.60 -12.40 19.69
C SER A 36 -10.47 -10.92 19.38
N THR A 37 -11.54 -10.18 19.65
CA THR A 37 -11.54 -8.71 19.72
C THR A 37 -11.39 -8.28 21.19
N SER A 38 -10.99 -7.03 21.44
CA SER A 38 -11.03 -6.42 22.76
C SER A 38 -11.43 -4.95 22.65
N GLN A 39 -12.60 -4.62 23.18
CA GLN A 39 -13.18 -3.27 23.07
C GLN A 39 -12.69 -2.32 24.16
N ASN A 40 -12.49 -2.81 25.39
CA ASN A 40 -12.27 -1.98 26.57
C ASN A 40 -10.93 -2.23 27.27
N ASN A 41 -10.07 -3.05 26.71
CA ASN A 41 -8.82 -3.42 27.38
C ASN A 41 -7.65 -3.12 26.42
N PRO A 42 -6.89 -2.04 26.67
CA PRO A 42 -5.72 -1.77 25.86
C PRO A 42 -4.75 -2.95 25.98
N ASN A 43 -4.41 -3.55 24.83
CA ASN A 43 -3.39 -4.60 24.76
C ASN A 43 -2.01 -3.95 24.86
N ALA A 44 -1.66 -3.47 26.05
CA ALA A 44 -0.46 -2.68 26.29
C ALA A 44 0.85 -3.48 26.20
N THR A 45 0.75 -4.82 26.16
CA THR A 45 1.92 -5.69 26.10
C THR A 45 2.00 -6.38 24.72
N PRO A 46 3.15 -6.37 24.04
CA PRO A 46 3.36 -7.12 22.83
C PRO A 46 3.10 -8.63 23.02
N GLN A 47 2.24 -9.19 22.21
CA GLN A 47 1.97 -10.63 22.23
C GLN A 47 2.05 -11.18 20.82
N LYS A 48 2.45 -12.46 20.70
CA LYS A 48 2.60 -13.14 19.43
C LYS A 48 1.23 -13.31 18.74
N MET A 49 1.19 -12.97 17.45
CA MET A 49 0.09 -13.27 16.54
C MET A 49 -0.04 -14.78 16.30
N GLN A 50 -1.26 -15.27 16.17
CA GLN A 50 -1.55 -16.68 15.92
C GLN A 50 -1.54 -16.99 14.42
N LYS A 51 -1.45 -18.27 14.06
CA LYS A 51 -1.58 -18.84 12.71
C LYS A 51 -0.57 -18.36 11.67
N VAL A 52 0.40 -17.50 12.01
CA VAL A 52 1.44 -17.06 11.07
C VAL A 52 2.83 -17.45 11.54
N SER A 53 3.68 -17.79 10.60
CA SER A 53 5.09 -18.11 10.77
C SER A 53 5.84 -17.78 9.49
N ASN A 54 7.17 -17.74 9.57
CA ASN A 54 8.04 -17.44 8.42
C ASN A 54 7.72 -16.12 7.73
N ILE A 55 7.16 -15.16 8.47
CA ILE A 55 6.87 -13.84 7.92
C ILE A 55 8.17 -13.10 7.65
N ILE A 56 8.26 -12.48 6.46
CA ILE A 56 9.42 -11.73 5.98
C ILE A 56 9.14 -10.23 5.84
N GLN A 57 7.86 -9.84 5.71
CA GLN A 57 7.46 -8.43 5.63
C GLN A 57 6.13 -8.21 6.34
N ILE A 58 5.97 -7.04 6.98
CA ILE A 58 4.73 -6.58 7.61
C ILE A 58 4.40 -5.16 7.15
N THR A 59 3.11 -4.89 6.93
CA THR A 59 2.59 -3.56 6.62
C THR A 59 1.21 -3.39 7.24
N ALA A 60 0.93 -2.24 7.83
CA ALA A 60 -0.35 -2.00 8.49
C ALA A 60 -1.10 -0.83 7.85
N GLY A 61 -2.39 -1.02 7.61
CA GLY A 61 -3.35 0.04 7.31
C GLY A 61 -3.90 0.68 8.59
N GLU A 62 -5.08 1.29 8.51
CA GLU A 62 -5.69 1.95 9.68
C GLU A 62 -6.12 0.91 10.74
N GLN A 63 -6.85 -0.12 10.31
CA GLN A 63 -7.44 -1.13 11.20
C GLN A 63 -7.17 -2.57 10.74
N HIS A 64 -6.17 -2.77 9.89
CA HIS A 64 -5.74 -4.10 9.44
C HIS A 64 -4.22 -4.16 9.34
N ILE A 65 -3.70 -5.38 9.32
CA ILE A 65 -2.31 -5.68 9.01
C ILE A 65 -2.26 -6.70 7.89
N SER A 66 -1.33 -6.54 6.96
CA SER A 66 -0.96 -7.52 5.95
C SER A 66 0.48 -7.98 6.17
N MET A 67 0.72 -9.26 5.94
CA MET A 67 1.99 -9.94 6.20
C MET A 67 2.34 -10.82 5.01
N LEU A 68 3.56 -10.74 4.55
CA LEU A 68 4.11 -11.61 3.50
C LEU A 68 4.94 -12.71 4.15
N ASP A 69 4.68 -13.96 3.81
CA ASP A 69 5.52 -15.07 4.25
C ASP A 69 6.60 -15.42 3.22
N ALA A 70 7.55 -16.25 3.62
CA ALA A 70 8.68 -16.65 2.80
C ALA A 70 8.29 -17.49 1.57
N ASP A 71 7.08 -18.05 1.54
CA ASP A 71 6.55 -18.81 0.40
C ASP A 71 5.88 -17.90 -0.64
N GLY A 72 5.86 -16.57 -0.39
CA GLY A 72 5.24 -15.57 -1.26
C GLY A 72 3.73 -15.52 -1.15
N SER A 73 3.12 -16.01 -0.04
CA SER A 73 1.71 -15.80 0.24
C SER A 73 1.47 -14.62 1.18
N VAL A 74 0.29 -14.00 1.09
CA VAL A 74 -0.08 -12.82 1.87
C VAL A 74 -1.17 -13.17 2.87
N TRP A 75 -0.96 -12.82 4.13
CA TRP A 75 -1.87 -13.01 5.23
C TRP A 75 -2.38 -11.67 5.75
N SER A 76 -3.65 -11.58 6.12
CA SER A 76 -4.24 -10.35 6.68
C SER A 76 -5.17 -10.65 7.84
N THR A 77 -5.26 -9.73 8.81
CA THR A 77 -6.21 -9.78 9.94
C THR A 77 -6.63 -8.36 10.32
N GLY A 78 -7.80 -8.24 10.98
CA GLY A 78 -8.42 -6.97 11.35
C GLY A 78 -9.64 -6.66 10.49
N TYR A 79 -9.87 -5.37 10.21
CA TYR A 79 -10.98 -4.90 9.41
C TYR A 79 -10.86 -5.29 7.94
N ASN A 80 -11.95 -5.81 7.37
CA ASN A 80 -12.05 -6.22 5.97
C ASN A 80 -13.32 -5.67 5.27
N GLY A 81 -13.96 -4.66 5.83
CA GLY A 81 -15.22 -4.13 5.32
C GLY A 81 -15.17 -3.55 3.90
N TYR A 82 -13.99 -3.35 3.35
CA TYR A 82 -13.77 -2.96 1.96
C TYR A 82 -13.07 -4.06 1.13
N GLY A 83 -12.95 -5.28 1.64
CA GLY A 83 -12.34 -6.38 0.92
C GLY A 83 -10.82 -6.32 0.80
N GLN A 84 -10.14 -5.50 1.63
CA GLN A 84 -8.70 -5.27 1.56
C GLN A 84 -7.83 -6.50 1.79
N PHE A 85 -8.40 -7.61 2.24
CA PHE A 85 -7.71 -8.91 2.35
C PHE A 85 -7.64 -9.68 1.03
N GLY A 86 -8.45 -9.30 0.01
CA GLY A 86 -8.44 -9.99 -1.27
C GLY A 86 -8.91 -11.44 -1.19
N ILE A 87 -9.88 -11.76 -0.33
CA ILE A 87 -10.37 -13.14 -0.09
C ILE A 87 -11.69 -13.42 -0.81
N GLY A 88 -12.18 -12.48 -1.63
CA GLY A 88 -13.45 -12.57 -2.36
C GLY A 88 -14.67 -12.05 -1.59
N THR A 89 -14.51 -11.65 -0.33
CA THR A 89 -15.56 -11.10 0.53
C THR A 89 -15.14 -9.77 1.16
N ALA A 90 -16.13 -9.01 1.63
CA ALA A 90 -15.95 -7.79 2.41
C ALA A 90 -16.60 -8.00 3.80
N ASP A 91 -16.12 -8.98 4.54
CA ASP A 91 -16.55 -9.25 5.91
C ASP A 91 -16.10 -8.12 6.83
N THR A 92 -16.87 -7.83 7.89
CA THR A 92 -16.59 -6.68 8.75
C THR A 92 -15.18 -6.76 9.34
N TYR A 93 -14.75 -7.94 9.82
CA TYR A 93 -13.40 -8.16 10.36
C TYR A 93 -13.05 -9.63 10.50
N ASN A 94 -11.76 -9.95 10.56
CA ASN A 94 -11.23 -11.28 10.88
C ASN A 94 -10.28 -11.20 12.07
N VAL A 95 -10.55 -12.01 13.09
CA VAL A 95 -9.76 -12.04 14.35
C VAL A 95 -8.52 -12.92 14.27
N LEU A 96 -8.40 -13.71 13.20
CA LEU A 96 -7.24 -14.55 12.90
C LEU A 96 -6.76 -14.28 11.47
N PRO A 97 -5.44 -14.34 11.23
CA PRO A 97 -4.90 -14.16 9.89
C PRO A 97 -5.51 -15.13 8.87
N THR A 98 -5.85 -14.60 7.71
CA THR A 98 -6.44 -15.32 6.58
C THR A 98 -5.60 -15.02 5.33
N GLN A 99 -5.40 -16.02 4.48
CA GLN A 99 -4.61 -15.90 3.26
C GLN A 99 -5.39 -15.21 2.13
N MET A 100 -4.72 -14.29 1.44
CA MET A 100 -5.21 -13.67 0.22
C MET A 100 -5.39 -14.71 -0.89
N LYS A 101 -6.38 -14.50 -1.74
CA LYS A 101 -6.69 -15.39 -2.88
C LYS A 101 -6.33 -14.73 -4.21
N ASP A 102 -6.00 -15.57 -5.17
CA ASP A 102 -5.85 -15.19 -6.57
C ASP A 102 -7.23 -14.94 -7.24
N THR A 103 -7.22 -14.56 -8.51
CA THR A 103 -8.43 -14.29 -9.28
C THR A 103 -9.30 -15.55 -9.55
N LYS A 104 -8.78 -16.74 -9.25
CA LYS A 104 -9.50 -18.03 -9.38
C LYS A 104 -10.02 -18.55 -8.04
N GLY A 105 -9.74 -17.84 -6.93
CA GLY A 105 -10.14 -18.21 -5.58
C GLY A 105 -9.17 -19.16 -4.86
N SER A 106 -8.03 -19.49 -5.46
CA SER A 106 -6.94 -20.24 -4.81
C SER A 106 -6.06 -19.33 -3.98
N ILE A 107 -5.25 -19.87 -3.07
CA ILE A 107 -4.27 -19.07 -2.32
C ILE A 107 -3.31 -18.41 -3.30
N LEU A 108 -3.10 -17.09 -3.09
CA LEU A 108 -2.15 -16.30 -3.88
C LEU A 108 -0.72 -16.62 -3.46
N TYR A 109 0.13 -16.88 -4.43
CA TYR A 109 1.58 -17.05 -4.29
C TYR A 109 2.36 -16.16 -5.24
N GLY A 110 3.69 -16.14 -5.09
CA GLY A 110 4.60 -15.39 -5.95
C GLY A 110 4.56 -13.88 -5.71
N VAL A 111 4.23 -13.47 -4.49
CA VAL A 111 4.34 -12.08 -4.05
C VAL A 111 5.71 -11.84 -3.46
N LYS A 112 6.37 -10.74 -3.85
CA LYS A 112 7.70 -10.35 -3.34
C LYS A 112 7.69 -9.10 -2.47
N GLU A 113 6.64 -8.27 -2.55
CA GLU A 113 6.52 -7.05 -1.75
C GLU A 113 5.06 -6.66 -1.54
N ILE A 114 4.73 -6.13 -0.36
CA ILE A 114 3.39 -5.69 0.02
C ILE A 114 3.41 -4.27 0.60
N ALA A 115 2.32 -3.53 0.40
CA ALA A 115 2.07 -2.23 1.01
C ALA A 115 0.60 -2.08 1.38
N SER A 116 0.30 -1.44 2.52
CA SER A 116 -1.07 -1.16 2.97
C SER A 116 -1.31 0.33 3.11
N GLY A 117 -2.31 0.84 2.42
CA GLY A 117 -2.90 2.14 2.71
C GLY A 117 -3.95 2.05 3.80
N THR A 118 -4.79 3.08 3.97
CA THR A 118 -5.80 3.11 5.03
C THR A 118 -6.71 1.88 4.99
N TYR A 119 -7.30 1.58 3.84
CA TYR A 119 -8.24 0.47 3.62
C TYR A 119 -8.00 -0.28 2.31
N HIS A 120 -6.77 -0.29 1.83
CA HIS A 120 -6.39 -1.06 0.65
C HIS A 120 -5.04 -1.75 0.85
N THR A 121 -4.83 -2.81 0.09
CA THR A 121 -3.56 -3.53 0.02
C THR A 121 -3.10 -3.55 -1.43
N ALA A 122 -1.84 -3.22 -1.64
CA ALA A 122 -1.16 -3.31 -2.92
C ALA A 122 0.05 -4.22 -2.81
N LEU A 123 0.44 -4.87 -3.89
CA LEU A 123 1.53 -5.82 -3.89
C LEU A 123 2.27 -5.87 -5.24
N ILE A 124 3.52 -6.29 -5.19
CA ILE A 124 4.32 -6.62 -6.37
C ILE A 124 4.55 -8.13 -6.38
N LYS A 125 4.35 -8.75 -7.54
CA LYS A 125 4.66 -10.16 -7.77
C LYS A 125 6.09 -10.34 -8.28
N GLU A 126 6.58 -11.59 -8.27
CA GLU A 126 7.91 -11.95 -8.76
C GLU A 126 8.17 -11.52 -10.22
N ASP A 127 7.13 -11.45 -11.05
CA ASP A 127 7.17 -10.97 -12.42
C ASP A 127 7.15 -9.43 -12.56
N ASN A 128 7.30 -8.70 -11.45
CA ASN A 128 7.25 -7.24 -11.35
C ASN A 128 5.90 -6.62 -11.71
N THR A 129 4.84 -7.40 -11.85
CA THR A 129 3.47 -6.89 -12.00
C THR A 129 2.95 -6.37 -10.67
N VAL A 130 2.10 -5.34 -10.73
CA VAL A 130 1.48 -4.72 -9.56
C VAL A 130 0.01 -5.09 -9.49
N TRP A 131 -0.45 -5.43 -8.29
CA TRP A 131 -1.84 -5.81 -8.01
C TRP A 131 -2.34 -5.05 -6.78
N SER A 132 -3.63 -4.80 -6.73
CA SER A 132 -4.26 -4.07 -5.63
C SER A 132 -5.67 -4.58 -5.34
N VAL A 133 -6.14 -4.31 -4.11
CA VAL A 133 -7.47 -4.73 -3.64
C VAL A 133 -7.89 -3.86 -2.46
N GLY A 134 -9.19 -3.73 -2.23
CA GLY A 134 -9.75 -2.98 -1.11
C GLY A 134 -10.50 -1.74 -1.56
N TYR A 135 -10.47 -0.71 -0.73
CA TYR A 135 -11.15 0.56 -0.92
C TYR A 135 -10.60 1.33 -2.12
N ASN A 136 -11.50 1.85 -2.96
CA ASN A 136 -11.13 2.64 -4.14
C ASN A 136 -11.71 4.07 -4.09
N GLY A 137 -12.47 4.37 -3.05
CA GLY A 137 -13.09 5.67 -2.78
C GLY A 137 -13.80 6.27 -3.99
N GLY A 138 -15.08 6.43 -4.01
CA GLY A 138 -15.92 6.98 -5.07
C GLY A 138 -15.27 7.88 -6.13
N GLY A 139 -14.40 7.33 -7.00
CA GLY A 139 -13.68 8.06 -8.04
C GLY A 139 -12.25 8.52 -7.68
N TYR A 140 -11.71 8.19 -6.50
CA TYR A 140 -10.33 8.57 -6.13
C TYR A 140 -9.27 7.78 -6.90
N GLY A 141 -9.59 6.55 -7.34
CA GLY A 141 -8.68 5.73 -8.13
C GLY A 141 -7.53 5.13 -7.33
N ILE A 142 -7.71 4.93 -6.04
CA ILE A 142 -6.69 4.48 -5.07
C ILE A 142 -5.99 3.20 -5.55
N LEU A 143 -6.75 2.30 -6.16
CA LEU A 143 -6.24 1.00 -6.61
C LEU A 143 -5.46 1.06 -7.93
N GLY A 144 -5.47 2.18 -8.65
CA GLY A 144 -4.74 2.31 -9.91
C GLY A 144 -5.20 1.38 -11.05
N GLN A 145 -6.44 0.87 -10.98
CA GLN A 145 -6.97 -0.16 -11.90
C GLN A 145 -7.81 0.43 -13.05
N GLY A 146 -7.97 1.75 -13.10
CA GLY A 146 -8.84 2.43 -14.06
C GLY A 146 -10.34 2.30 -13.78
N LYS A 147 -10.74 1.70 -12.65
CA LYS A 147 -12.13 1.46 -12.26
C LYS A 147 -12.66 2.56 -11.33
N GLU A 148 -13.96 2.77 -11.36
CA GLU A 148 -14.66 3.77 -10.53
C GLU A 148 -15.53 3.13 -9.42
N ASN A 149 -15.39 1.83 -9.21
CA ASN A 149 -16.07 1.12 -8.12
C ASN A 149 -15.55 1.59 -6.75
N SER A 150 -16.42 1.54 -5.73
CA SER A 150 -16.07 1.99 -4.38
C SER A 150 -15.04 1.11 -3.68
N TYR A 151 -14.98 -0.19 -4.00
CA TYR A 151 -14.00 -1.15 -3.50
C TYR A 151 -13.98 -2.43 -4.35
N THR A 152 -12.98 -3.28 -4.12
CA THR A 152 -12.88 -4.63 -4.70
C THR A 152 -12.56 -5.64 -3.60
N THR A 153 -13.08 -6.87 -3.75
CA THR A 153 -12.81 -7.99 -2.82
C THR A 153 -11.83 -9.01 -3.40
N THR A 154 -11.50 -8.87 -4.67
CA THR A 154 -10.57 -9.72 -5.42
C THR A 154 -9.47 -8.85 -6.01
N ILE A 155 -8.23 -9.30 -5.93
CA ILE A 155 -7.08 -8.59 -6.50
C ILE A 155 -7.25 -8.39 -8.01
N SER A 156 -6.80 -7.24 -8.49
CA SER A 156 -6.74 -6.93 -9.93
C SER A 156 -5.44 -6.20 -10.24
N GLN A 157 -4.98 -6.33 -11.48
CA GLN A 157 -3.77 -5.64 -11.91
C GLN A 157 -3.92 -4.12 -11.90
N VAL A 158 -2.90 -3.46 -11.41
CA VAL A 158 -2.69 -2.02 -11.56
C VAL A 158 -2.26 -1.74 -13.00
N LYS A 159 -2.81 -0.70 -13.60
CA LYS A 159 -2.64 -0.38 -15.01
C LYS A 159 -2.24 1.06 -15.20
N GLU A 160 -1.45 1.32 -16.20
CA GLU A 160 -1.25 2.64 -16.80
C GLU A 160 -2.15 2.81 -18.03
N GLN A 161 -2.33 4.04 -18.46
CA GLN A 161 -2.99 4.39 -19.72
C GLN A 161 -1.96 5.00 -20.66
N VAL A 162 -1.73 4.35 -21.77
CA VAL A 162 -0.76 4.77 -22.79
C VAL A 162 -1.47 5.09 -24.11
N GLU A 163 -0.85 5.89 -24.96
CA GLU A 163 -1.34 6.17 -26.30
C GLU A 163 -1.05 4.97 -27.22
N GLY A 164 -2.09 4.42 -27.81
CA GLY A 164 -1.99 3.35 -28.80
C GLY A 164 -1.53 3.87 -30.18
N THR A 165 -1.20 2.96 -31.07
CA THR A 165 -0.72 3.28 -32.44
C THR A 165 -1.78 3.98 -33.30
N ASP A 166 -3.03 3.91 -32.93
CA ASP A 166 -4.18 4.56 -33.57
C ASP A 166 -4.60 5.88 -32.89
N GLY A 167 -3.80 6.37 -31.91
CA GLY A 167 -4.11 7.55 -31.11
C GLY A 167 -5.19 7.33 -30.03
N GLN A 168 -5.69 6.09 -29.89
CA GLN A 168 -6.61 5.73 -28.81
C GLN A 168 -5.83 5.40 -27.52
N LYS A 169 -6.42 5.70 -26.36
CA LYS A 169 -5.83 5.31 -25.09
C LYS A 169 -6.06 3.82 -24.82
N VAL A 170 -5.00 3.08 -24.55
CA VAL A 170 -5.04 1.66 -24.20
C VAL A 170 -4.54 1.44 -22.77
N GLU A 171 -5.13 0.46 -22.10
CA GLU A 171 -4.71 0.05 -20.76
C GLU A 171 -3.58 -0.96 -20.85
N LYS A 172 -2.51 -0.74 -20.08
CA LYS A 172 -1.36 -1.64 -20.01
C LYS A 172 -1.07 -1.94 -18.54
N ALA A 173 -0.82 -3.21 -18.21
CA ALA A 173 -0.37 -3.60 -16.88
C ALA A 173 1.02 -3.05 -16.58
N ILE A 174 1.26 -2.64 -15.33
CA ILE A 174 2.60 -2.32 -14.83
C ILE A 174 3.39 -3.63 -14.72
N THR A 175 4.58 -3.68 -15.28
CA THR A 175 5.45 -4.89 -15.34
C THR A 175 6.91 -4.61 -14.96
N ASP A 176 7.22 -3.39 -14.55
CA ASP A 176 8.56 -2.91 -14.22
C ASP A 176 8.67 -2.34 -12.80
N ALA A 177 7.76 -2.76 -11.90
CA ALA A 177 7.78 -2.31 -10.53
C ALA A 177 9.02 -2.83 -9.78
N LYS A 178 9.63 -1.94 -8.99
CA LYS A 178 10.77 -2.25 -8.11
C LYS A 178 10.35 -2.27 -6.65
N HIS A 179 9.75 -1.18 -6.15
CA HIS A 179 9.23 -1.06 -4.79
C HIS A 179 7.83 -0.45 -4.80
N ILE A 180 7.05 -0.76 -3.78
CA ILE A 180 5.71 -0.23 -3.61
C ILE A 180 5.52 0.36 -2.21
N THR A 181 4.89 1.53 -2.15
CA THR A 181 4.47 2.16 -0.90
C THR A 181 3.02 2.59 -1.03
N ALA A 182 2.23 2.30 -0.02
CA ALA A 182 0.84 2.75 0.07
C ALA A 182 0.60 3.36 1.45
N SER A 183 -0.12 4.46 1.49
CA SER A 183 -0.53 5.08 2.74
C SER A 183 -1.70 6.04 2.47
N GLY A 184 -2.52 6.33 3.48
CA GLY A 184 -3.71 7.12 3.23
C GLY A 184 -4.53 6.53 2.08
N TYR A 185 -4.80 7.35 1.07
CA TYR A 185 -5.51 7.00 -0.15
C TYR A 185 -4.63 7.11 -1.41
N THR A 186 -3.34 6.86 -1.27
CA THR A 186 -2.36 6.93 -2.37
C THR A 186 -1.50 5.67 -2.45
N THR A 187 -1.03 5.37 -3.64
CA THR A 187 -0.06 4.30 -3.92
C THR A 187 1.06 4.85 -4.79
N TYR A 188 2.31 4.61 -4.38
CA TYR A 188 3.53 4.95 -5.12
C TYR A 188 4.27 3.68 -5.49
N ILE A 189 4.75 3.60 -6.73
CA ILE A 189 5.44 2.44 -7.30
C ILE A 189 6.72 2.95 -7.94
N THR A 190 7.88 2.65 -7.37
CA THR A 190 9.16 2.96 -8.03
C THR A 190 9.41 1.93 -9.14
N ARG A 191 10.11 2.33 -10.19
CA ARG A 191 10.34 1.53 -11.38
C ARG A 191 11.74 0.92 -11.37
N GLN A 192 11.91 -0.17 -12.08
CA GLN A 192 13.23 -0.70 -12.43
C GLN A 192 13.89 0.19 -13.49
N LYS A 193 15.23 0.29 -13.45
CA LYS A 193 15.97 0.96 -14.53
C LYS A 193 15.72 0.22 -15.85
N THR A 194 15.53 1.00 -16.89
CA THR A 194 15.50 0.46 -18.25
C THR A 194 16.92 0.08 -18.69
N GLU A 195 17.05 -0.88 -19.59
CA GLU A 195 18.33 -1.27 -20.19
C GLU A 195 19.02 -0.11 -20.92
N ASN A 196 18.24 0.88 -21.37
CA ASN A 196 18.72 2.09 -22.06
C ASN A 196 19.27 3.17 -21.13
N GLY A 197 19.27 2.94 -19.79
CA GLY A 197 19.78 3.89 -18.81
C GLY A 197 18.86 5.08 -18.52
N GLU A 198 17.59 5.02 -18.96
CA GLU A 198 16.59 6.03 -18.61
C GLU A 198 16.37 6.09 -17.09
N PRO A 199 16.10 7.27 -16.54
CA PRO A 199 15.89 7.44 -15.11
C PRO A 199 14.85 6.46 -14.54
N GLN A 200 15.12 5.97 -13.34
CA GLN A 200 14.20 5.15 -12.59
C GLN A 200 13.12 6.04 -11.97
N GLY A 201 12.11 6.39 -12.76
CA GLY A 201 10.95 7.16 -12.32
C GLY A 201 10.04 6.37 -11.37
N MET A 202 8.83 6.86 -11.18
CA MET A 202 7.78 6.17 -10.41
C MET A 202 6.42 6.34 -11.07
N TYR A 203 5.51 5.43 -10.72
CA TYR A 203 4.07 5.60 -10.94
C TYR A 203 3.37 6.00 -9.65
N VAL A 204 2.27 6.72 -9.78
CA VAL A 204 1.40 7.13 -8.68
C VAL A 204 -0.06 6.89 -9.01
N SER A 205 -0.88 6.58 -8.01
CA SER A 205 -2.33 6.52 -8.15
C SER A 205 -3.04 6.96 -6.87
N GLY A 206 -4.30 7.37 -6.98
CA GLY A 206 -5.16 7.70 -5.86
C GLY A 206 -5.53 9.18 -5.75
N TYR A 207 -5.81 9.57 -4.53
CA TYR A 207 -6.29 10.90 -4.13
C TYR A 207 -5.19 11.94 -4.23
N ASN A 208 -5.50 13.17 -4.73
CA ASN A 208 -4.48 14.19 -5.02
C ASN A 208 -4.92 15.64 -4.76
N PRO A 209 -5.73 15.96 -3.75
CA PRO A 209 -6.26 17.31 -3.58
C PRO A 209 -5.21 18.37 -3.22
N TYR A 210 -4.04 17.95 -2.75
CA TYR A 210 -2.93 18.84 -2.37
C TYR A 210 -1.70 18.69 -3.28
N GLY A 211 -1.81 17.93 -4.38
CA GLY A 211 -0.68 17.65 -5.28
C GLY A 211 0.29 16.59 -4.75
N GLU A 212 -0.12 15.78 -3.78
CA GLU A 212 0.71 14.75 -3.13
C GLU A 212 1.24 13.68 -4.09
N LEU A 213 0.66 13.55 -5.29
CA LEU A 213 1.08 12.57 -6.28
C LEU A 213 2.26 13.02 -7.18
N PHE A 214 2.87 14.17 -6.94
CA PHE A 214 3.99 14.68 -7.75
C PHE A 214 3.63 14.94 -9.24
N THR A 215 2.37 15.05 -9.59
CA THR A 215 1.89 15.21 -10.98
C THR A 215 1.73 16.67 -11.42
N LYS A 216 2.22 17.64 -10.61
CA LYS A 216 2.14 19.09 -10.86
C LYS A 216 0.70 19.64 -10.98
N ASP A 217 -0.28 18.90 -10.50
CA ASP A 217 -1.69 19.27 -10.43
C ASP A 217 -2.37 18.64 -9.20
N THR A 218 -3.65 18.85 -9.03
CA THR A 218 -4.45 18.32 -7.91
C THR A 218 -5.52 17.32 -8.36
N THR A 219 -5.34 16.68 -9.53
CA THR A 219 -6.29 15.71 -10.08
C THR A 219 -5.99 14.31 -9.57
N ASN A 220 -7.03 13.60 -9.10
CA ASN A 220 -6.94 12.21 -8.70
C ASN A 220 -6.50 11.31 -9.87
N ARG A 221 -5.78 10.24 -9.58
CA ARG A 221 -5.26 9.31 -10.60
C ARG A 221 -5.88 7.93 -10.45
N LYS A 222 -6.83 7.59 -11.34
CA LYS A 222 -7.47 6.26 -11.35
C LYS A 222 -6.66 5.16 -12.05
N TYR A 223 -5.64 5.56 -12.80
CA TYR A 223 -4.61 4.69 -13.34
C TYR A 223 -3.28 5.00 -12.68
N ALA A 224 -2.37 4.02 -12.66
CA ALA A 224 -0.98 4.31 -12.35
C ALA A 224 -0.45 5.30 -13.39
N THR A 225 -0.11 6.48 -12.94
CA THR A 225 0.32 7.59 -13.78
C THR A 225 1.82 7.80 -13.61
N PRO A 226 2.62 7.80 -14.69
CA PRO A 226 4.05 8.07 -14.57
C PRO A 226 4.27 9.51 -14.07
N VAL A 227 5.19 9.66 -13.13
CA VAL A 227 5.68 10.98 -12.69
C VAL A 227 6.80 11.42 -13.62
N GLU A 228 6.63 12.58 -14.22
CA GLU A 228 7.66 13.20 -15.06
C GLU A 228 8.83 13.66 -14.18
N THR A 229 9.96 12.96 -14.28
CA THR A 229 11.19 13.25 -13.56
C THR A 229 12.41 12.78 -14.34
N ASP A 230 13.50 13.54 -14.20
CA ASP A 230 14.85 13.17 -14.67
C ASP A 230 15.66 12.47 -13.57
N LYS A 231 15.02 12.12 -12.45
CA LYS A 231 15.67 11.56 -11.28
C LYS A 231 15.46 10.05 -11.15
N ASP A 232 16.49 9.37 -10.69
CA ASP A 232 16.42 7.98 -10.25
C ASP A 232 15.77 7.91 -8.86
N ILE A 233 14.47 7.62 -8.78
CA ILE A 233 13.74 7.55 -7.53
C ILE A 233 14.10 6.26 -6.78
N LEU A 234 14.70 6.42 -5.61
CA LEU A 234 15.11 5.32 -4.74
C LEU A 234 13.94 4.81 -3.89
N THR A 235 13.23 5.74 -3.26
CA THR A 235 12.14 5.41 -2.33
C THR A 235 11.08 6.52 -2.32
N ALA A 236 9.89 6.15 -1.91
CA ALA A 236 8.77 7.07 -1.73
C ALA A 236 8.05 6.77 -0.41
N SER A 237 7.44 7.77 0.17
CA SER A 237 6.62 7.67 1.38
C SER A 237 5.49 8.68 1.34
N THR A 238 4.41 8.41 2.05
CA THR A 238 3.27 9.31 2.19
C THR A 238 2.65 9.17 3.58
N THR A 239 1.94 10.19 4.03
CA THR A 239 1.29 10.18 5.34
C THR A 239 0.05 9.30 5.35
N LYS A 240 -0.27 8.71 6.51
CA LYS A 240 -1.48 7.88 6.69
C LYS A 240 -2.78 8.69 6.83
N ASN A 241 -2.69 9.98 7.11
CA ASN A 241 -3.89 10.80 7.28
C ASN A 241 -4.51 11.12 5.91
N VAL A 242 -5.74 10.65 5.71
CA VAL A 242 -6.48 10.79 4.46
C VAL A 242 -6.91 12.23 4.12
N ASN A 243 -6.94 13.12 5.11
CA ASN A 243 -7.41 14.50 4.92
C ASN A 243 -6.27 15.51 4.72
N ILE A 244 -5.04 15.13 5.06
CA ILE A 244 -3.86 16.01 5.05
C ILE A 244 -2.64 15.23 4.56
N GLN A 245 -2.66 14.82 3.29
CA GLN A 245 -1.60 13.97 2.74
C GLN A 245 -0.40 14.81 2.29
N THR A 246 0.78 14.32 2.63
CA THR A 246 2.06 14.83 2.16
C THR A 246 2.86 13.67 1.60
N GLY A 247 3.37 13.82 0.39
CA GLY A 247 4.26 12.86 -0.25
C GLY A 247 5.73 13.30 -0.09
N ALA A 248 6.60 12.31 0.05
CA ALA A 248 8.05 12.50 0.04
C ALA A 248 8.70 11.44 -0.85
N ILE A 249 9.68 11.83 -1.62
CA ILE A 249 10.54 10.93 -2.40
C ILE A 249 12.00 11.24 -2.12
N ALA A 250 12.85 10.22 -2.21
CA ALA A 250 14.29 10.41 -2.23
C ALA A 250 14.87 9.80 -3.51
N ASP A 251 15.81 10.49 -4.12
CA ASP A 251 16.54 10.01 -5.29
C ASP A 251 17.85 9.31 -4.89
N GLN A 252 18.55 8.74 -5.86
CA GLN A 252 19.82 8.05 -5.64
C GLN A 252 20.98 8.99 -5.27
N ASP A 253 20.85 10.28 -5.53
CA ASP A 253 21.83 11.31 -5.14
C ASP A 253 21.65 11.74 -3.67
N GLY A 254 20.63 11.20 -2.97
CA GLY A 254 20.31 11.51 -1.58
C GLY A 254 19.49 12.78 -1.41
N MET A 255 18.96 13.34 -2.48
CA MET A 255 18.06 14.50 -2.41
C MET A 255 16.64 14.06 -2.03
N VAL A 256 15.99 14.86 -1.18
CA VAL A 256 14.61 14.64 -0.74
C VAL A 256 13.71 15.71 -1.31
N TYR A 257 12.59 15.28 -1.88
CA TYR A 257 11.55 16.15 -2.45
C TYR A 257 10.23 15.88 -1.72
N THR A 258 9.50 16.95 -1.41
CA THR A 258 8.22 16.86 -0.70
C THR A 258 7.16 17.67 -1.42
N VAL A 259 5.94 17.15 -1.43
CA VAL A 259 4.74 17.78 -2.01
C VAL A 259 3.51 17.50 -1.18
N GLY A 260 2.44 18.27 -1.41
CA GLY A 260 1.15 18.02 -0.78
C GLY A 260 0.82 19.05 0.30
N TYR A 261 -0.02 18.64 1.27
CA TYR A 261 -0.44 19.52 2.33
C TYR A 261 0.73 19.98 3.22
N ASN A 262 0.81 21.29 3.48
CA ASN A 262 1.89 21.90 4.26
C ASN A 262 1.41 22.86 5.36
N GLY A 263 0.13 22.85 5.71
CA GLY A 263 -0.46 23.77 6.68
C GLY A 263 0.17 23.76 8.09
N HIS A 264 1.03 22.80 8.38
CA HIS A 264 1.80 22.69 9.62
C HIS A 264 3.32 22.60 9.39
N GLY A 265 3.80 22.94 8.19
CA GLY A 265 5.23 22.92 7.84
C GLY A 265 5.81 21.52 7.60
N GLN A 266 4.98 20.50 7.31
CA GLN A 266 5.42 19.09 7.16
C GLN A 266 6.29 18.85 5.92
N MET A 267 6.34 19.77 4.98
CA MET A 267 7.26 19.71 3.83
C MET A 267 8.71 20.08 4.20
N GLY A 268 8.95 20.70 5.37
CA GLY A 268 10.31 21.04 5.81
C GLY A 268 11.02 22.12 4.97
N ASN A 269 10.29 22.89 4.15
CA ASN A 269 10.81 23.89 3.21
C ASN A 269 10.85 25.32 3.80
N GLY A 270 10.62 25.49 5.10
CA GLY A 270 10.60 26.79 5.78
C GLY A 270 9.30 27.58 5.60
N THR A 271 8.26 27.01 5.00
CA THR A 271 6.95 27.64 4.79
C THR A 271 5.82 26.77 5.39
N VAL A 272 4.60 27.33 5.42
CA VAL A 272 3.36 26.61 5.73
C VAL A 272 2.36 26.71 4.55
N GLN A 273 2.87 26.87 3.36
CA GLN A 273 2.07 26.92 2.12
C GLN A 273 2.21 25.57 1.37
N ASN A 274 1.10 25.12 0.81
CA ASN A 274 1.04 23.88 0.00
C ASN A 274 1.76 24.08 -1.34
#